data_a5e9feea3d61511eb6adea634525d3cd
#
_entry.id   a5e9feea3d61511eb6adea634525d3cd
#
_cell.length_a   1.000
_cell.length_b   1.000
_cell.length_c   1.000
_cell.angle_alpha   90.00
_cell.angle_beta   90.00
_cell.angle_gamma   90.00
#
_symmetry.space_group_name_H-M   'P 1'
#
loop_
_entity.id
_entity.type
_entity.pdbx_description
1 polymer ?
#
loop_
_entity_poly.entity_id
_entity_poly.type
_entity_poly.pdbx_seq_one_letter_code
_entity_poly.pdbx_strand_id
1 'polypeptide(L)'
;GSALDVYADPTEMSAEVEKVCGPGEVDGYRRLRGWLASIFDTEFDRYIASNFDSPLDLVGSRAALRDTARLALIGGFGRLGSRIASFVRDDRLRRIFTFQSLYAGVAPSKALGVYGAIAHMDTSLGVYFPAGGMSAVAESMADALTRHGGALHTSAEVSELEIRNDRVTAVLTSDGRRVECDALVLTPDLPIVDRLLDRAGVTSSGRKRGYSVVSPSAVVF
;
A
#
# COMPACT_ATOMS: atom_id res chain seq x y z
N GLY A 1 -1.68 2.69 -32.00
CA GLY A 1 -0.88 2.23 -30.87
C GLY A 1 -1.09 0.75 -30.68
N SER A 2 -0.07 0.01 -30.23
CA SER A 2 -0.18 -1.40 -29.90
C SER A 2 -0.65 -1.53 -28.43
N ALA A 3 -1.66 -2.35 -28.19
CA ALA A 3 -2.06 -2.76 -26.84
C ALA A 3 -1.25 -4.00 -26.44
N LEU A 4 -1.00 -4.15 -25.13
CA LEU A 4 -0.45 -5.34 -24.51
C LEU A 4 -1.34 -5.66 -23.32
N ASP A 5 -2.01 -6.80 -23.39
CA ASP A 5 -2.90 -7.27 -22.33
C ASP A 5 -2.10 -7.96 -21.23
N VAL A 6 -2.52 -7.81 -19.97
CA VAL A 6 -1.83 -8.39 -18.82
C VAL A 6 -2.67 -9.53 -18.26
N TYR A 7 -2.10 -10.74 -18.31
CA TYR A 7 -2.72 -11.96 -17.81
C TYR A 7 -2.02 -12.46 -16.55
N ALA A 8 -2.78 -12.89 -15.55
CA ALA A 8 -2.24 -13.51 -14.34
C ALA A 8 -1.66 -14.92 -14.64
N ASP A 9 -2.26 -15.65 -15.57
CA ASP A 9 -1.75 -16.94 -16.03
C ASP A 9 -0.41 -16.79 -16.76
N PRO A 10 0.64 -17.51 -16.34
CA PRO A 10 1.99 -17.37 -16.91
C PRO A 10 2.09 -17.82 -18.37
N THR A 11 1.25 -18.73 -18.81
CA THR A 11 1.25 -19.25 -20.18
C THR A 11 0.60 -18.24 -21.11
N GLU A 12 -0.57 -17.73 -20.74
CA GLU A 12 -1.28 -16.69 -21.49
C GLU A 12 -0.43 -15.41 -21.61
N MET A 13 0.17 -14.97 -20.49
CA MET A 13 1.05 -13.79 -20.51
C MET A 13 2.32 -14.01 -21.34
N SER A 14 2.90 -15.23 -21.32
CA SER A 14 4.06 -15.54 -22.18
C SER A 14 3.69 -15.48 -23.66
N ALA A 15 2.50 -15.97 -24.03
CA ALA A 15 2.01 -15.92 -25.40
C ALA A 15 1.73 -14.47 -25.85
N GLU A 16 1.16 -13.65 -24.98
CA GLU A 16 0.95 -12.22 -25.27
C GLU A 16 2.27 -11.46 -25.42
N VAL A 17 3.26 -11.73 -24.57
CA VAL A 17 4.61 -11.15 -24.68
C VAL A 17 5.25 -11.56 -26.03
N GLU A 18 5.14 -12.82 -26.42
CA GLU A 18 5.66 -13.30 -27.71
C GLU A 18 4.99 -12.59 -28.89
N LYS A 19 3.67 -12.51 -28.86
CA LYS A 19 2.84 -11.88 -29.90
C LYS A 19 3.14 -10.38 -30.07
N VAL A 20 3.26 -9.64 -28.96
CA VAL A 20 3.34 -8.16 -28.98
C VAL A 20 4.77 -7.65 -28.95
N CYS A 21 5.65 -8.32 -28.20
CA CYS A 21 7.03 -7.86 -27.98
C CYS A 21 8.06 -8.73 -28.73
N GLY A 22 7.64 -9.88 -29.23
CA GLY A 22 8.48 -10.83 -29.97
C GLY A 22 9.08 -11.94 -29.09
N PRO A 23 9.50 -13.06 -29.71
CA PRO A 23 9.95 -14.25 -29.00
C PRO A 23 11.21 -14.02 -28.14
N GLY A 24 12.04 -13.04 -28.49
CA GLY A 24 13.25 -12.70 -27.72
C GLY A 24 13.00 -12.13 -26.32
N GLU A 25 11.78 -11.68 -26.03
CA GLU A 25 11.42 -11.12 -24.71
C GLU A 25 10.85 -12.18 -23.75
N VAL A 26 10.38 -13.33 -24.23
CA VAL A 26 9.66 -14.33 -23.44
C VAL A 26 10.50 -14.88 -22.28
N ASP A 27 11.75 -15.25 -22.55
CA ASP A 27 12.63 -15.79 -21.51
C ASP A 27 13.03 -14.70 -20.49
N GLY A 28 13.19 -13.47 -20.94
CA GLY A 28 13.39 -12.31 -20.09
C GLY A 28 12.21 -12.10 -19.14
N TYR A 29 11.01 -12.13 -19.70
CA TYR A 29 9.77 -12.03 -18.92
C TYR A 29 9.64 -13.15 -17.89
N ARG A 30 9.89 -14.40 -18.25
CA ARG A 30 9.82 -15.53 -17.30
C ARG A 30 10.79 -15.36 -16.13
N ARG A 31 12.02 -14.91 -16.39
CA ARG A 31 12.99 -14.60 -15.33
C ARG A 31 12.55 -13.42 -14.48
N LEU A 32 11.99 -12.36 -15.09
CA LEU A 32 11.41 -11.23 -14.37
C LEU A 32 10.30 -11.67 -13.42
N ARG A 33 9.34 -12.47 -13.91
CA ARG A 33 8.25 -13.02 -13.09
C ARG A 33 8.77 -13.82 -11.89
N GLY A 34 9.76 -14.66 -12.08
CA GLY A 34 10.40 -15.42 -11.00
C GLY A 34 11.11 -14.52 -9.99
N TRP A 35 11.74 -13.44 -10.46
CA TRP A 35 12.36 -12.46 -9.57
C TRP A 35 11.31 -11.68 -8.75
N LEU A 36 10.22 -11.24 -9.36
CA LEU A 36 9.11 -10.55 -8.69
C LEU A 36 8.49 -11.45 -7.60
N ALA A 37 8.27 -12.73 -7.90
CA ALA A 37 7.79 -13.70 -6.92
C ALA A 37 8.78 -13.83 -5.74
N SER A 38 10.09 -13.90 -6.01
CA SER A 38 11.11 -13.99 -4.95
C SER A 38 11.15 -12.76 -4.05
N ILE A 39 10.92 -11.56 -4.59
CA ILE A 39 10.76 -10.33 -3.81
C ILE A 39 9.51 -10.45 -2.91
N PHE A 40 8.36 -10.77 -3.50
CA PHE A 40 7.09 -10.90 -2.79
C PHE A 40 7.17 -11.92 -1.64
N ASP A 41 7.64 -13.14 -1.92
CA ASP A 41 7.77 -14.22 -0.91
C ASP A 41 8.70 -13.83 0.25
N THR A 42 9.72 -12.99 -0.03
CA THR A 42 10.64 -12.55 1.02
C THR A 42 10.05 -11.43 1.86
N GLU A 43 9.18 -10.60 1.28
CA GLU A 43 8.64 -9.40 1.93
C GLU A 43 7.31 -9.62 2.63
N PHE A 44 6.43 -10.46 2.09
CA PHE A 44 5.01 -10.47 2.45
C PHE A 44 4.79 -10.66 3.94
N ASP A 45 5.27 -11.76 4.50
CA ASP A 45 5.00 -12.08 5.90
C ASP A 45 5.75 -11.17 6.89
N ARG A 46 6.91 -10.67 6.50
CA ARG A 46 7.78 -9.94 7.42
C ARG A 46 7.69 -8.43 7.31
N TYR A 47 7.53 -7.92 6.10
CA TYR A 47 7.63 -6.48 5.87
C TYR A 47 6.29 -5.84 5.49
N ILE A 48 5.43 -6.53 4.74
CA ILE A 48 4.11 -6.02 4.37
C ILE A 48 3.10 -6.25 5.50
N ALA A 49 3.13 -7.43 6.14
CA ALA A 49 2.21 -7.80 7.21
C ALA A 49 2.68 -7.40 8.62
N SER A 50 3.75 -6.64 8.76
CA SER A 50 4.35 -6.26 10.04
C SER A 50 4.43 -4.75 10.22
N ASN A 51 4.38 -4.30 11.49
CA ASN A 51 4.64 -2.91 11.83
C ASN A 51 6.15 -2.69 12.00
N PHE A 52 6.63 -1.56 11.49
CA PHE A 52 8.01 -1.09 11.68
C PHE A 52 8.00 0.25 12.38
N ASP A 53 8.49 0.28 13.62
CA ASP A 53 8.66 1.51 14.39
C ASP A 53 10.06 2.10 14.21
N SER A 54 11.03 1.25 13.85
CA SER A 54 12.44 1.64 13.71
C SER A 54 13.15 0.86 12.57
N PRO A 55 14.14 1.46 11.89
CA PRO A 55 15.03 0.73 10.99
C PRO A 55 15.76 -0.45 11.66
N LEU A 56 15.89 -0.43 12.99
CA LEU A 56 16.48 -1.55 13.74
C LEU A 56 15.63 -2.82 13.69
N ASP A 57 14.33 -2.70 13.42
CA ASP A 57 13.43 -3.86 13.29
C ASP A 57 13.81 -4.74 12.09
N LEU A 58 14.47 -4.16 11.08
CA LEU A 58 15.01 -4.88 9.92
C LEU A 58 16.15 -5.85 10.30
N VAL A 59 16.79 -5.65 11.44
CA VAL A 59 17.94 -6.43 11.90
C VAL A 59 17.77 -6.94 13.35
N GLY A 60 16.64 -6.67 13.98
CA GLY A 60 16.37 -6.95 15.40
C GLY A 60 16.27 -8.44 15.77
N SER A 61 16.25 -9.35 14.79
CA SER A 61 16.25 -10.79 15.01
C SER A 61 17.09 -11.51 13.96
N ARG A 62 17.53 -12.76 14.28
CA ARG A 62 18.26 -13.58 13.30
C ARG A 62 17.46 -13.84 12.02
N ALA A 63 16.14 -13.96 12.14
CA ALA A 63 15.26 -14.13 10.98
C ALA A 63 15.17 -12.84 10.17
N ALA A 64 14.97 -11.67 10.81
CA ALA A 64 14.96 -10.36 10.15
C ALA A 64 16.27 -10.09 9.41
N LEU A 65 17.41 -10.38 10.05
CA LEU A 65 18.73 -10.22 9.42
C LEU A 65 18.88 -11.11 8.18
N ARG A 66 18.45 -12.37 8.26
CA ARG A 66 18.48 -13.30 7.13
C ARG A 66 17.63 -12.80 5.97
N ASP A 67 16.40 -12.37 6.25
CA ASP A 67 15.45 -11.95 5.22
C ASP A 67 15.88 -10.61 4.60
N THR A 68 16.40 -9.68 5.40
CA THR A 68 17.03 -8.44 4.91
C THR A 68 18.25 -8.73 4.03
N ALA A 69 19.11 -9.66 4.44
CA ALA A 69 20.25 -10.08 3.63
C ALA A 69 19.79 -10.74 2.31
N ARG A 70 18.74 -11.58 2.36
CA ARG A 70 18.14 -12.16 1.16
C ARG A 70 17.62 -11.09 0.21
N LEU A 71 16.86 -10.09 0.72
CA LEU A 71 16.40 -8.97 -0.09
C LEU A 71 17.55 -8.20 -0.75
N ALA A 72 18.64 -7.95 0.00
CA ALA A 72 19.83 -7.31 -0.54
C ALA A 72 20.46 -8.13 -1.69
N LEU A 73 20.60 -9.45 -1.49
CA LEU A 73 21.20 -10.36 -2.48
C LEU A 73 20.37 -10.45 -3.77
N ILE A 74 19.04 -10.49 -3.67
CA ILE A 74 18.17 -10.50 -4.85
C ILE A 74 17.98 -9.12 -5.48
N GLY A 75 18.56 -8.07 -4.88
CA GLY A 75 18.56 -6.70 -5.43
C GLY A 75 17.34 -5.87 -5.02
N GLY A 76 16.67 -6.21 -3.91
CA GLY A 76 15.49 -5.50 -3.39
C GLY A 76 15.78 -4.03 -3.06
N PHE A 77 16.99 -3.69 -2.63
CA PHE A 77 17.40 -2.31 -2.34
C PHE A 77 18.02 -1.56 -3.54
N GLY A 78 18.16 -2.23 -4.70
CA GLY A 78 18.55 -1.59 -5.96
C GLY A 78 17.40 -0.81 -6.60
N ARG A 79 17.67 -0.14 -7.71
CA ARG A 79 16.64 0.57 -8.47
C ARG A 79 15.74 -0.40 -9.25
N LEU A 80 14.42 -0.33 -9.03
CA LEU A 80 13.42 -1.18 -9.67
C LEU A 80 13.53 -1.13 -11.20
N GLY A 81 13.54 0.07 -11.77
CA GLY A 81 13.62 0.25 -13.23
C GLY A 81 14.87 -0.38 -13.84
N SER A 82 16.04 -0.21 -13.21
CA SER A 82 17.29 -0.82 -13.67
C SER A 82 17.25 -2.34 -13.59
N ARG A 83 16.64 -2.87 -12.52
CA ARG A 83 16.51 -4.31 -12.34
C ARG A 83 15.59 -4.92 -13.37
N ILE A 84 14.43 -4.32 -13.63
CA ILE A 84 13.50 -4.77 -14.67
C ILE A 84 14.14 -4.69 -16.06
N ALA A 85 14.87 -3.60 -16.35
CA ALA A 85 15.60 -3.45 -17.62
C ALA A 85 16.69 -4.50 -17.84
N SER A 86 17.19 -5.15 -16.80
CA SER A 86 18.13 -6.28 -16.93
C SER A 86 17.48 -7.59 -17.39
N PHE A 87 16.16 -7.69 -17.28
CA PHE A 87 15.39 -8.86 -17.71
C PHE A 87 14.75 -8.67 -19.09
N VAL A 88 14.13 -7.51 -19.32
CA VAL A 88 13.36 -7.21 -20.54
C VAL A 88 13.83 -5.92 -21.20
N ARG A 89 13.75 -5.87 -22.53
CA ARG A 89 14.20 -4.73 -23.34
C ARG A 89 13.05 -3.88 -23.84
N ASP A 90 11.88 -4.47 -24.06
CA ASP A 90 10.70 -3.75 -24.55
C ASP A 90 10.21 -2.73 -23.50
N ASP A 91 10.08 -1.47 -23.90
CA ASP A 91 9.71 -0.37 -23.00
C ASP A 91 8.28 -0.49 -22.47
N ARG A 92 7.38 -1.17 -23.20
CA ARG A 92 6.00 -1.43 -22.75
C ARG A 92 6.01 -2.38 -21.56
N LEU A 93 6.79 -3.49 -21.65
CA LEU A 93 6.99 -4.40 -20.51
C LEU A 93 7.62 -3.70 -19.32
N ARG A 94 8.65 -2.89 -19.54
CA ARG A 94 9.27 -2.11 -18.44
C ARG A 94 8.26 -1.22 -17.73
N ARG A 95 7.41 -0.53 -18.48
CA ARG A 95 6.36 0.34 -17.89
C ARG A 95 5.35 -0.46 -17.11
N ILE A 96 4.86 -1.59 -17.63
CA ILE A 96 3.90 -2.46 -16.94
C ILE A 96 4.42 -2.92 -15.58
N PHE A 97 5.70 -3.22 -15.45
CA PHE A 97 6.28 -3.74 -14.21
C PHE A 97 6.92 -2.67 -13.31
N THR A 98 6.83 -1.39 -13.65
CA THR A 98 7.37 -0.29 -12.84
C THR A 98 6.33 0.69 -12.33
N PHE A 99 5.18 0.84 -13.00
CA PHE A 99 4.22 1.89 -12.67
C PHE A 99 3.56 1.70 -11.30
N GLN A 100 3.50 0.47 -10.79
CA GLN A 100 2.90 0.16 -9.49
C GLN A 100 3.57 0.91 -8.32
N SER A 101 4.82 1.34 -8.48
CA SER A 101 5.48 2.19 -7.48
C SER A 101 4.75 3.52 -7.25
N LEU A 102 3.94 3.96 -8.21
CA LEU A 102 3.10 5.16 -8.09
C LEU A 102 1.99 4.98 -7.04
N TYR A 103 1.54 3.76 -6.75
CA TYR A 103 0.57 3.50 -5.68
C TYR A 103 1.08 3.94 -4.31
N ALA A 104 2.39 3.87 -4.11
CA ALA A 104 3.06 4.36 -2.90
C ALA A 104 3.61 5.79 -3.06
N GLY A 105 3.19 6.53 -4.09
CA GLY A 105 3.65 7.89 -4.35
C GLY A 105 5.12 8.01 -4.79
N VAL A 106 5.74 6.91 -5.24
CA VAL A 106 7.16 6.90 -5.64
C VAL A 106 7.28 6.83 -7.15
N ALA A 107 7.99 7.78 -7.75
CA ALA A 107 8.26 7.75 -9.18
C ALA A 107 9.05 6.48 -9.57
N PRO A 108 8.71 5.80 -10.70
CA PRO A 108 9.37 4.57 -11.14
C PRO A 108 10.90 4.65 -11.21
N SER A 109 11.44 5.80 -11.57
CA SER A 109 12.89 6.06 -11.64
C SER A 109 13.57 6.10 -10.26
N LYS A 110 12.80 6.34 -9.19
CA LYS A 110 13.29 6.43 -7.80
C LYS A 110 12.95 5.19 -6.98
N ALA A 111 12.04 4.35 -7.46
CA ALA A 111 11.58 3.16 -6.76
C ALA A 111 12.70 2.15 -6.51
N LEU A 112 12.67 1.51 -5.35
CA LEU A 112 13.55 0.41 -5.00
C LEU A 112 12.97 -0.93 -5.51
N GLY A 113 13.82 -1.96 -5.63
CA GLY A 113 13.43 -3.29 -6.07
C GLY A 113 12.33 -3.95 -5.23
N VAL A 114 12.22 -3.59 -3.95
CA VAL A 114 11.15 -4.02 -3.04
C VAL A 114 9.75 -3.70 -3.59
N TYR A 115 9.56 -2.62 -4.33
CA TYR A 115 8.28 -2.34 -4.99
C TYR A 115 7.88 -3.37 -6.07
N GLY A 116 8.79 -4.28 -6.42
CA GLY A 116 8.49 -5.45 -7.25
C GLY A 116 7.43 -6.38 -6.64
N ALA A 117 7.27 -6.38 -5.31
CA ALA A 117 6.20 -7.12 -4.65
C ALA A 117 4.81 -6.67 -5.13
N ILE A 118 4.59 -5.35 -5.29
CA ILE A 118 3.32 -4.81 -5.78
C ILE A 118 3.09 -5.24 -7.24
N ALA A 119 4.15 -5.18 -8.07
CA ALA A 119 4.06 -5.64 -9.45
C ALA A 119 3.72 -7.14 -9.53
N HIS A 120 4.25 -7.97 -8.61
CA HIS A 120 3.85 -9.39 -8.50
C HIS A 120 2.38 -9.56 -8.13
N MET A 121 1.90 -8.81 -7.15
CA MET A 121 0.49 -8.85 -6.73
C MET A 121 -0.44 -8.54 -7.91
N ASP A 122 -0.20 -7.46 -8.64
CA ASP A 122 -1.03 -7.02 -9.76
C ASP A 122 -1.01 -8.01 -10.93
N THR A 123 0.19 -8.46 -11.31
CA THR A 123 0.37 -9.19 -12.57
C THR A 123 0.36 -10.72 -12.43
N SER A 124 0.43 -11.24 -11.21
CA SER A 124 0.49 -12.69 -10.97
C SER A 124 -0.62 -13.19 -10.04
N LEU A 125 -1.03 -12.42 -9.04
CA LEU A 125 -2.16 -12.77 -8.17
C LEU A 125 -3.48 -12.23 -8.73
N GLY A 126 -3.43 -11.20 -9.57
CA GLY A 126 -4.56 -10.61 -10.25
C GLY A 126 -5.15 -9.42 -9.52
N VAL A 127 -5.88 -8.60 -10.28
CA VAL A 127 -6.62 -7.43 -9.79
C VAL A 127 -8.11 -7.72 -9.90
N TYR A 128 -8.83 -7.52 -8.81
CA TYR A 128 -10.27 -7.81 -8.73
C TYR A 128 -11.04 -6.52 -8.52
N PHE A 129 -12.14 -6.38 -9.22
CA PHE A 129 -13.04 -5.24 -9.09
C PHE A 129 -14.37 -5.71 -8.51
N PRO A 130 -14.87 -5.08 -7.42
CA PRO A 130 -16.11 -5.52 -6.79
C PRO A 130 -17.32 -5.38 -7.72
N ALA A 131 -18.21 -6.38 -7.72
CA ALA A 131 -19.51 -6.25 -8.36
C ALA A 131 -20.28 -5.07 -7.71
N GLY A 132 -20.79 -4.18 -8.54
CA GLY A 132 -21.44 -2.94 -8.07
C GLY A 132 -20.50 -1.74 -7.86
N GLY A 133 -19.19 -1.90 -8.13
CA GLY A 133 -18.21 -0.82 -8.02
C GLY A 133 -17.51 -0.74 -6.66
N MET A 134 -16.55 0.17 -6.53
CA MET A 134 -15.73 0.28 -5.32
C MET A 134 -16.53 0.67 -4.06
N SER A 135 -17.64 1.43 -4.21
CA SER A 135 -18.51 1.78 -3.09
C SER A 135 -19.14 0.56 -2.41
N ALA A 136 -19.35 -0.53 -3.17
CA ALA A 136 -19.91 -1.78 -2.63
C ALA A 136 -19.05 -2.37 -1.48
N VAL A 137 -17.75 -2.11 -1.46
CA VAL A 137 -16.87 -2.54 -0.36
C VAL A 137 -17.24 -1.79 0.94
N ALA A 138 -17.32 -0.45 0.87
CA ALA A 138 -17.65 0.37 2.02
C ALA A 138 -19.09 0.09 2.50
N GLU A 139 -20.04 -0.06 1.59
CA GLU A 139 -21.43 -0.41 1.89
C GLU A 139 -21.53 -1.77 2.58
N SER A 140 -20.82 -2.78 2.07
CA SER A 140 -20.80 -4.12 2.70
C SER A 140 -20.23 -4.09 4.12
N MET A 141 -19.20 -3.25 4.35
CA MET A 141 -18.64 -3.07 5.70
C MET A 141 -19.62 -2.34 6.63
N ALA A 142 -20.31 -1.30 6.14
CA ALA A 142 -21.35 -0.58 6.90
C ALA A 142 -22.53 -1.51 7.26
N ASP A 143 -22.97 -2.34 6.34
CA ASP A 143 -24.00 -3.34 6.56
C ASP A 143 -23.55 -4.38 7.60
N ALA A 144 -22.30 -4.84 7.52
CA ALA A 144 -21.75 -5.76 8.51
C ALA A 144 -21.72 -5.12 9.91
N LEU A 145 -21.27 -3.87 10.03
CA LEU A 145 -21.31 -3.12 11.28
C LEU A 145 -22.72 -3.08 11.88
N THR A 146 -23.72 -2.72 11.07
CA THR A 146 -25.11 -2.61 11.51
C THR A 146 -25.68 -3.96 11.93
N ARG A 147 -25.43 -5.03 11.15
CA ARG A 147 -25.85 -6.40 11.51
C ARG A 147 -25.27 -6.89 12.83
N HIS A 148 -24.10 -6.40 13.22
CA HIS A 148 -23.46 -6.72 14.51
C HIS A 148 -23.79 -5.72 15.62
N GLY A 149 -24.83 -4.89 15.45
CA GLY A 149 -25.31 -3.97 16.49
C GLY A 149 -24.55 -2.64 16.58
N GLY A 150 -23.65 -2.37 15.64
CA GLY A 150 -22.97 -1.08 15.55
C GLY A 150 -23.87 -0.01 14.92
N ALA A 151 -23.56 1.25 15.18
CA ALA A 151 -24.22 2.41 14.58
C ALA A 151 -23.28 3.19 13.68
N LEU A 152 -23.72 3.51 12.48
CA LEU A 152 -23.01 4.37 11.54
C LEU A 152 -23.69 5.76 11.50
N HIS A 153 -22.91 6.79 11.80
CA HIS A 153 -23.37 8.18 11.73
C HIS A 153 -22.56 8.90 10.63
N THR A 154 -23.23 9.19 9.53
CA THR A 154 -22.68 10.04 8.45
C THR A 154 -22.93 11.51 8.74
N SER A 155 -22.20 12.41 8.07
CA SER A 155 -22.28 13.86 8.28
C SER A 155 -22.12 14.29 9.74
N ALA A 156 -21.32 13.54 10.49
CA ALA A 156 -21.04 13.72 11.92
C ALA A 156 -19.56 14.04 12.11
N GLU A 157 -19.17 15.30 11.87
CA GLU A 157 -17.79 15.74 12.05
C GLU A 157 -17.44 15.78 13.55
N VAL A 158 -16.42 15.04 13.95
CA VAL A 158 -15.85 15.12 15.30
C VAL A 158 -14.99 16.37 15.41
N SER A 159 -15.37 17.28 16.30
CA SER A 159 -14.70 18.57 16.52
C SER A 159 -13.79 18.57 17.75
N GLU A 160 -14.12 17.78 18.79
CA GLU A 160 -13.40 17.76 20.06
C GLU A 160 -13.38 16.35 20.67
N LEU A 161 -12.35 16.11 21.49
CA LEU A 161 -12.20 14.89 22.30
C LEU A 161 -12.28 15.26 23.79
N GLU A 162 -13.12 14.56 24.55
CA GLU A 162 -13.07 14.64 26.00
C GLU A 162 -12.09 13.62 26.55
N ILE A 163 -11.12 14.10 27.31
CA ILE A 163 -10.10 13.27 27.93
C ILE A 163 -10.09 13.56 29.45
N ARG A 164 -10.19 12.50 30.24
CA ARG A 164 -10.11 12.56 31.71
C ARG A 164 -9.17 11.48 32.20
N ASN A 165 -8.24 11.85 33.06
CA ASN A 165 -7.24 10.94 33.62
C ASN A 165 -6.51 10.12 32.53
N ASP A 166 -6.03 10.79 31.48
CA ASP A 166 -5.34 10.21 30.32
C ASP A 166 -6.15 9.16 29.53
N ARG A 167 -7.47 9.19 29.64
CA ARG A 167 -8.37 8.31 28.90
C ARG A 167 -9.43 9.12 28.15
N VAL A 168 -9.70 8.74 26.92
CA VAL A 168 -10.86 9.27 26.20
C VAL A 168 -12.13 8.83 26.89
N THR A 169 -13.09 9.72 27.05
CA THR A 169 -14.40 9.45 27.68
C THR A 169 -15.55 9.77 26.75
N ALA A 170 -15.36 10.66 25.79
CA ALA A 170 -16.36 10.97 24.78
C ALA A 170 -15.73 11.70 23.59
N VAL A 171 -16.48 11.76 22.51
CA VAL A 171 -16.24 12.67 21.38
C VAL A 171 -17.41 13.64 21.26
N LEU A 172 -17.11 14.88 20.83
CA LEU A 172 -18.11 15.88 20.51
C LEU A 172 -18.11 16.12 19.00
N THR A 173 -19.31 16.19 18.44
CA THR A 173 -19.50 16.52 17.02
C THR A 173 -19.78 18.01 16.84
N SER A 174 -19.53 18.54 15.66
CA SER A 174 -19.76 19.96 15.31
C SER A 174 -21.22 20.39 15.45
N ASP A 175 -22.17 19.45 15.37
CA ASP A 175 -23.61 19.67 15.60
C ASP A 175 -24.02 19.57 17.10
N GLY A 176 -23.05 19.45 18.01
CA GLY A 176 -23.26 19.49 19.46
C GLY A 176 -23.63 18.14 20.10
N ARG A 177 -23.60 17.04 19.36
CA ARG A 177 -23.79 15.71 19.95
C ARG A 177 -22.54 15.28 20.74
N ARG A 178 -22.79 14.65 21.88
CA ARG A 178 -21.75 14.02 22.70
C ARG A 178 -21.94 12.52 22.69
N VAL A 179 -20.90 11.78 22.26
CA VAL A 179 -20.92 10.33 22.20
C VAL A 179 -19.88 9.77 23.18
N GLU A 180 -20.34 9.06 24.19
CA GLU A 180 -19.47 8.41 25.17
C GLU A 180 -18.76 7.20 24.55
N CYS A 181 -17.52 6.97 24.95
CA CYS A 181 -16.73 5.83 24.50
C CYS A 181 -15.68 5.43 25.53
N ASP A 182 -15.39 4.13 25.60
CA ASP A 182 -14.30 3.57 26.42
C ASP A 182 -12.98 3.49 25.66
N ALA A 183 -13.05 3.49 24.32
CA ALA A 183 -11.92 3.48 23.40
C ALA A 183 -12.26 4.26 22.12
N LEU A 184 -11.27 4.88 21.52
CA LEU A 184 -11.42 5.66 20.30
C LEU A 184 -10.33 5.27 19.30
N VAL A 185 -10.75 4.97 18.07
CA VAL A 185 -9.85 4.77 16.92
C VAL A 185 -10.01 5.96 15.99
N LEU A 186 -8.95 6.73 15.81
CA LEU A 186 -8.90 7.87 14.90
C LEU A 186 -8.31 7.43 13.56
N THR A 187 -9.10 7.51 12.49
CA THR A 187 -8.72 7.11 11.12
C THR A 187 -8.57 8.27 10.12
N PRO A 188 -8.79 9.55 10.47
CA PRO A 188 -8.46 10.66 9.58
C PRO A 188 -6.96 10.75 9.30
N ASP A 189 -6.59 11.58 8.31
CA ASP A 189 -5.18 11.90 8.04
C ASP A 189 -4.47 12.45 9.29
N LEU A 190 -3.21 12.07 9.46
CA LEU A 190 -2.42 12.43 10.65
C LEU A 190 -2.46 13.92 11.03
N PRO A 191 -2.43 14.89 10.09
CA PRO A 191 -2.57 16.30 10.43
C PRO A 191 -3.90 16.67 11.09
N ILE A 192 -4.97 15.91 10.80
CA ILE A 192 -6.29 16.10 11.43
C ILE A 192 -6.28 15.48 12.82
N VAL A 193 -5.72 14.29 12.94
CA VAL A 193 -5.55 13.60 14.23
C VAL A 193 -4.72 14.46 15.19
N ASP A 194 -3.57 15.00 14.73
CA ASP A 194 -2.72 15.86 15.54
C ASP A 194 -3.47 17.09 16.03
N ARG A 195 -4.30 17.74 15.19
CA ARG A 195 -5.12 18.89 15.60
C ARG A 195 -6.18 18.52 16.65
N LEU A 196 -6.82 17.35 16.54
CA LEU A 196 -7.80 16.90 17.53
C LEU A 196 -7.13 16.62 18.89
N LEU A 197 -5.97 15.98 18.88
CA LEU A 197 -5.19 15.71 20.08
C LEU A 197 -4.66 17.00 20.73
N ASP A 198 -4.11 17.94 19.94
CA ASP A 198 -3.62 19.23 20.44
C ASP A 198 -4.75 20.02 21.11
N ARG A 199 -5.95 20.06 20.53
CA ARG A 199 -7.14 20.70 21.14
C ARG A 199 -7.55 20.05 22.47
N ALA A 200 -7.40 18.73 22.56
CA ALA A 200 -7.69 17.99 23.79
C ALA A 200 -6.56 18.09 24.84
N GLY A 201 -5.49 18.85 24.58
CA GLY A 201 -4.36 19.00 25.48
C GLY A 201 -3.45 17.77 25.55
N VAL A 202 -3.59 16.84 24.62
CA VAL A 202 -2.74 15.65 24.53
C VAL A 202 -1.53 15.97 23.67
N THR A 203 -0.39 16.08 24.31
CA THR A 203 0.88 16.19 23.57
C THR A 203 1.21 14.81 23.02
N SER A 204 1.10 14.64 21.71
CA SER A 204 1.62 13.43 21.09
C SER A 204 3.11 13.32 21.40
N SER A 205 3.55 12.26 22.04
CA SER A 205 4.96 12.00 22.34
C SER A 205 5.84 11.77 21.12
N GLY A 206 5.29 11.93 19.93
CA GLY A 206 5.96 11.86 18.64
C GLY A 206 6.29 13.27 18.14
N ARG A 207 7.54 13.46 17.73
CA ARG A 207 8.04 14.61 16.98
C ARG A 207 6.93 15.26 16.16
N LYS A 208 6.76 16.59 16.24
CA LYS A 208 6.00 17.35 15.24
C LYS A 208 6.53 16.97 13.87
N ARG A 209 5.81 16.08 13.19
CA ARG A 209 6.17 15.66 11.85
C ARG A 209 5.85 16.83 10.92
N GLY A 210 6.88 17.45 10.39
CA GLY A 210 6.70 18.42 9.31
C GLY A 210 6.21 17.67 8.07
N TYR A 211 4.92 17.72 7.79
CA TYR A 211 4.34 17.21 6.55
C TYR A 211 4.68 18.17 5.41
N SER A 212 5.86 18.05 4.84
CA SER A 212 6.34 18.94 3.77
C SER A 212 6.12 18.38 2.37
N VAL A 213 5.83 17.08 2.25
CA VAL A 213 5.63 16.42 0.96
C VAL A 213 4.34 15.60 1.02
N VAL A 214 3.40 15.92 0.15
CA VAL A 214 2.15 15.15 -0.04
C VAL A 214 2.31 14.14 -1.17
N SER A 215 1.49 13.08 -1.14
CA SER A 215 1.43 12.11 -2.24
C SER A 215 0.91 12.77 -3.52
N PRO A 216 1.20 12.21 -4.70
CA PRO A 216 0.68 12.72 -5.97
C PRO A 216 -0.84 12.70 -5.99
N SER A 217 -1.43 13.74 -6.59
CA SER A 217 -2.86 13.81 -6.86
C SER A 217 -3.12 13.38 -8.31
N ALA A 218 -4.27 12.73 -8.54
CA ALA A 218 -4.73 12.37 -9.87
C ALA A 218 -6.12 12.96 -10.13
N VAL A 219 -6.35 13.43 -11.35
CA VAL A 219 -7.68 13.80 -11.86
C VAL A 219 -8.01 12.82 -12.96
N VAL A 220 -9.16 12.16 -12.83
CA VAL A 220 -9.67 11.19 -13.81
C VAL A 220 -10.89 11.82 -14.48
N PHE A 221 -10.92 11.84 -15.81
CA PHE A 221 -12.00 12.35 -16.61
C PHE A 221 -12.78 11.22 -17.26
#